data_3f026168583632fcb4ba8bc738c18407
#
_entry.id   3f026168583632fcb4ba8bc738c18407
#
_cell.length_a   1.000
_cell.length_b   1.000
_cell.length_c   1.000
_cell.angle_alpha   90.00
_cell.angle_beta   90.00
_cell.angle_gamma   90.00
#
_symmetry.space_group_name_H-M   'P 1'
#
loop_
_entity.id
_entity.type
_entity.pdbx_description
1 polymer ?
#
loop_
_entity_poly.entity_id
_entity_poly.type
_entity_poly.pdbx_seq_one_letter_code
_entity_poly.pdbx_strand_id
1 'polypeptide(L)'
;MNRRHIDLLDSFRCLACVSVMFYHFVFRWNILLPQYDGFGSLFSQGSWGVELFFVISGFVISYTLENTEGPLVFFKHRFIRLFPPLLLCTFITFAVAACLDKDDVLPFAHDPKNLLPSLTLITPKLWARLTHLPFFWINGSYWSLWDEVQFYALAALLYFTGKKNFLRNMLLAALALTLLKFLPDHLLASPWRLRSLPGLTTPLKGMLELNSIFHLVYTILWFCLGTVFYRLYCGFRWKEHPWLTASFLLILGLLCRDPLGQRQWAMVLFVLLLFGLLIYKRKWLSFLDIPLFRRIGIISYSIYLLHEVIGVLLLIRLGPVFGSSPLLPLMLVVLFILFAELLYRIYEKPVTRMLKKMLLRRNDAISTVPSG
;
A
#
# COMPACT_ATOMS: atom_id res chain seq x y z
N MET A 1 -6.15 7.83 26.76
CA MET A 1 -4.76 7.61 26.28
C MET A 1 -4.31 8.82 25.49
N ASN A 2 -3.19 9.45 25.89
CA ASN A 2 -2.64 10.59 25.15
C ASN A 2 -2.40 10.21 23.69
N ARG A 3 -2.85 11.06 22.75
CA ARG A 3 -2.69 10.92 21.28
C ARG A 3 -1.21 11.03 20.89
N ARG A 4 -0.37 10.09 21.31
CA ARG A 4 1.04 10.08 20.93
C ARG A 4 1.14 9.49 19.54
N HIS A 5 1.60 10.29 18.59
CA HIS A 5 2.09 9.84 17.30
C HIS A 5 3.20 8.80 17.56
N ILE A 6 3.14 7.66 16.87
CA ILE A 6 4.16 6.62 17.02
C ILE A 6 5.23 6.87 15.95
N ASP A 7 6.20 7.72 16.30
CA ASP A 7 7.27 8.21 15.41
C ASP A 7 8.01 7.09 14.66
N LEU A 8 8.20 5.93 15.32
CA LEU A 8 8.85 4.76 14.70
C LEU A 8 8.09 4.20 13.48
N LEU A 9 6.75 4.37 13.40
CA LEU A 9 6.02 3.93 12.22
C LEU A 9 6.37 4.77 10.99
N ASP A 10 6.73 6.04 11.17
CA ASP A 10 7.23 6.85 10.06
C ASP A 10 8.63 6.40 9.65
N SER A 11 9.49 6.03 10.60
CA SER A 11 10.79 5.44 10.27
C SER A 11 10.63 4.11 9.51
N PHE A 12 9.63 3.29 9.85
CA PHE A 12 9.31 2.07 9.08
C PHE A 12 8.82 2.39 7.66
N ARG A 13 8.04 3.46 7.49
CA ARG A 13 7.66 3.95 6.15
C ARG A 13 8.86 4.44 5.34
N CYS A 14 9.84 5.05 6.00
CA CYS A 14 11.10 5.43 5.35
C CYS A 14 11.82 4.19 4.80
N LEU A 15 12.01 3.16 5.63
CA LEU A 15 12.63 1.90 5.20
C LEU A 15 11.87 1.28 4.01
N ALA A 16 10.55 1.17 4.12
CA ALA A 16 9.70 0.63 3.07
C ALA A 16 9.84 1.42 1.76
N CYS A 17 9.79 2.74 1.83
CA CYS A 17 9.84 3.63 0.67
C CYS A 17 11.19 3.55 -0.05
N VAL A 18 12.30 3.66 0.69
CA VAL A 18 13.66 3.60 0.12
C VAL A 18 13.91 2.22 -0.51
N SER A 19 13.46 1.15 0.14
CA SER A 19 13.56 -0.22 -0.38
C SER A 19 12.84 -0.38 -1.72
N VAL A 20 11.60 0.13 -1.84
CA VAL A 20 10.80 0.09 -3.09
C VAL A 20 11.45 0.95 -4.19
N MET A 21 12.02 2.10 -3.85
CA MET A 21 12.72 2.93 -4.84
C MET A 21 13.89 2.18 -5.46
N PHE A 22 14.78 1.58 -4.66
CA PHE A 22 15.90 0.78 -5.17
C PHE A 22 15.42 -0.43 -5.98
N TYR A 23 14.36 -1.12 -5.53
CA TYR A 23 13.77 -2.20 -6.30
C TYR A 23 13.39 -1.77 -7.72
N HIS A 24 12.68 -0.64 -7.87
CA HIS A 24 12.28 -0.15 -9.18
C HIS A 24 13.46 0.38 -10.01
N PHE A 25 14.44 1.01 -9.39
CA PHE A 25 15.54 1.64 -10.11
C PHE A 25 16.57 0.66 -10.64
N VAL A 26 16.82 -0.44 -9.92
CA VAL A 26 17.95 -1.31 -10.27
C VAL A 26 17.58 -2.78 -10.49
N PHE A 27 16.34 -3.19 -10.22
CA PHE A 27 15.92 -4.59 -10.37
C PHE A 27 14.68 -4.77 -11.23
N ARG A 28 13.58 -4.08 -10.93
CA ARG A 28 12.27 -4.33 -11.57
C ARG A 28 12.27 -4.09 -13.08
N TRP A 29 13.00 -3.12 -13.53
CA TRP A 29 13.08 -2.67 -14.91
C TRP A 29 14.39 -3.06 -15.60
N ASN A 30 14.99 -4.18 -15.20
CA ASN A 30 16.28 -4.67 -15.72
C ASN A 30 16.30 -4.81 -17.25
N ILE A 31 15.20 -5.16 -17.91
CA ILE A 31 15.11 -5.22 -19.37
C ILE A 31 15.39 -3.86 -20.01
N LEU A 32 14.92 -2.78 -19.39
CA LEU A 32 15.14 -1.41 -19.86
C LEU A 32 16.44 -0.80 -19.30
N LEU A 33 16.97 -1.35 -18.22
CA LEU A 33 18.10 -0.85 -17.46
C LEU A 33 19.14 -1.95 -17.21
N PRO A 34 19.62 -2.66 -18.25
CA PRO A 34 20.52 -3.80 -18.09
C PRO A 34 21.88 -3.42 -17.48
N GLN A 35 22.26 -2.14 -17.53
CA GLN A 35 23.48 -1.66 -16.92
C GLN A 35 23.57 -1.85 -15.39
N TYR A 36 22.44 -2.13 -14.73
CA TYR A 36 22.39 -2.35 -13.27
C TYR A 36 22.28 -3.84 -12.86
N ASP A 37 22.29 -4.79 -13.78
CA ASP A 37 22.14 -6.23 -13.48
C ASP A 37 23.20 -6.74 -12.50
N GLY A 38 24.41 -6.20 -12.54
CA GLY A 38 25.52 -6.64 -11.70
C GLY A 38 25.26 -6.51 -10.20
N PHE A 39 24.47 -5.56 -9.76
CA PHE A 39 24.09 -5.37 -8.34
C PHE A 39 22.58 -5.32 -8.10
N GLY A 40 21.76 -5.35 -9.16
CA GLY A 40 20.30 -5.30 -9.08
C GLY A 40 19.70 -6.43 -8.21
N SER A 41 20.31 -7.63 -8.27
CA SER A 41 19.85 -8.79 -7.48
C SER A 41 19.85 -8.54 -5.97
N LEU A 42 20.73 -7.67 -5.45
CA LEU A 42 20.75 -7.27 -4.04
C LEU A 42 19.47 -6.56 -3.60
N PHE A 43 18.81 -5.89 -4.54
CA PHE A 43 17.59 -5.15 -4.29
C PHE A 43 16.32 -5.88 -4.71
N SER A 44 16.42 -7.14 -5.12
CA SER A 44 15.28 -7.98 -5.53
C SER A 44 14.19 -8.08 -4.45
N GLN A 45 14.57 -8.02 -3.18
CA GLN A 45 13.68 -8.05 -2.03
C GLN A 45 13.08 -6.67 -1.69
N GLY A 46 13.47 -5.61 -2.39
CA GLY A 46 12.98 -4.26 -2.13
C GLY A 46 11.48 -4.10 -2.32
N SER A 47 10.83 -4.97 -3.13
CA SER A 47 9.37 -5.05 -3.24
C SER A 47 8.67 -5.29 -1.90
N TRP A 48 9.32 -5.94 -0.92
CA TRP A 48 8.78 -6.17 0.43
C TRP A 48 8.41 -4.88 1.18
N GLY A 49 8.92 -3.74 0.71
CA GLY A 49 8.49 -2.44 1.21
C GLY A 49 6.99 -2.21 1.05
N VAL A 50 6.34 -2.79 0.02
CA VAL A 50 4.89 -2.66 -0.19
C VAL A 50 4.12 -3.45 0.88
N GLU A 51 4.53 -4.68 1.18
CA GLU A 51 3.94 -5.50 2.25
C GLU A 51 4.12 -4.81 3.61
N LEU A 52 5.29 -4.20 3.86
CA LEU A 52 5.52 -3.43 5.07
C LEU A 52 4.57 -2.22 5.14
N PHE A 53 4.31 -1.51 4.03
CA PHE A 53 3.30 -0.45 3.99
C PHE A 53 1.90 -0.97 4.34
N PHE A 54 1.50 -2.15 3.85
CA PHE A 54 0.21 -2.75 4.19
C PHE A 54 0.10 -3.08 5.68
N VAL A 55 1.15 -3.62 6.30
CA VAL A 55 1.18 -3.87 7.75
C VAL A 55 1.07 -2.57 8.54
N ILE A 56 1.84 -1.54 8.16
CA ILE A 56 1.75 -0.22 8.79
C ILE A 56 0.34 0.37 8.61
N SER A 57 -0.26 0.23 7.42
CA SER A 57 -1.61 0.70 7.14
C SER A 57 -2.64 -0.02 8.02
N GLY A 58 -2.58 -1.35 8.14
CA GLY A 58 -3.44 -2.12 9.05
C GLY A 58 -3.38 -1.63 10.48
N PHE A 59 -2.18 -1.36 10.99
CA PHE A 59 -1.96 -0.82 12.33
C PHE A 59 -2.57 0.59 12.48
N VAL A 60 -2.25 1.51 11.58
CA VAL A 60 -2.67 2.92 11.65
C VAL A 60 -4.16 3.09 11.41
N ILE A 61 -4.76 2.27 10.54
CA ILE A 61 -6.20 2.29 10.28
C ILE A 61 -6.96 1.81 11.51
N SER A 62 -6.51 0.75 12.18
CA SER A 62 -7.11 0.28 13.42
C SER A 62 -7.08 1.36 14.49
N TYR A 63 -5.93 2.04 14.67
CA TYR A 63 -5.83 3.21 15.55
C TYR A 63 -6.78 4.34 15.16
N THR A 64 -6.88 4.64 13.86
CA THR A 64 -7.72 5.74 13.37
C THR A 64 -9.21 5.45 13.60
N LEU A 65 -9.66 4.23 13.34
CA LEU A 65 -11.05 3.81 13.55
C LEU A 65 -11.46 3.94 15.01
N GLU A 66 -10.60 3.56 15.96
CA GLU A 66 -10.88 3.71 17.40
C GLU A 66 -10.99 5.17 17.86
N ASN A 67 -10.36 6.10 17.12
CA ASN A 67 -10.33 7.53 17.44
C ASN A 67 -11.21 8.38 16.52
N THR A 68 -12.15 7.74 15.78
CA THR A 68 -13.05 8.41 14.85
C THR A 68 -14.50 8.13 15.23
N GLU A 69 -15.34 9.16 15.21
CA GLU A 69 -16.74 9.09 15.67
C GLU A 69 -17.64 8.28 14.74
N GLY A 70 -17.35 8.26 13.44
CA GLY A 70 -18.20 7.57 12.48
C GLY A 70 -17.54 7.34 11.11
N PRO A 71 -18.19 6.53 10.23
CA PRO A 71 -17.62 6.16 8.96
C PRO A 71 -17.37 7.36 8.04
N LEU A 72 -18.29 8.32 7.99
CA LEU A 72 -18.13 9.51 7.16
C LEU A 72 -16.92 10.35 7.55
N VAL A 73 -16.67 10.53 8.86
CA VAL A 73 -15.51 11.28 9.36
C VAL A 73 -14.24 10.51 9.05
N PHE A 74 -14.25 9.18 9.18
CA PHE A 74 -13.14 8.32 8.80
C PHE A 74 -12.77 8.49 7.33
N PHE A 75 -13.73 8.39 6.40
CA PHE A 75 -13.47 8.55 4.96
C PHE A 75 -13.02 9.97 4.60
N LYS A 76 -13.56 11.02 5.25
CA LYS A 76 -13.05 12.39 5.08
C LYS A 76 -11.56 12.49 5.46
N HIS A 77 -11.14 11.88 6.57
CA HIS A 77 -9.72 11.85 6.97
C HIS A 77 -8.85 11.12 5.94
N ARG A 78 -9.32 10.00 5.37
CA ARG A 78 -8.59 9.26 4.33
C ARG A 78 -8.50 10.05 3.04
N PHE A 79 -9.61 10.65 2.60
CA PHE A 79 -9.64 11.52 1.42
C PHE A 79 -8.65 12.69 1.54
N ILE A 80 -8.69 13.42 2.64
CA ILE A 80 -7.77 14.55 2.89
C ILE A 80 -6.30 14.10 2.86
N ARG A 81 -6.01 12.88 3.28
CA ARG A 81 -4.65 12.34 3.29
C ARG A 81 -4.19 11.91 1.89
N LEU A 82 -5.04 11.23 1.13
CA LEU A 82 -4.64 10.56 -0.12
C LEU A 82 -4.79 11.46 -1.33
N PHE A 83 -5.93 12.15 -1.43
CA PHE A 83 -6.33 12.80 -2.69
C PHE A 83 -5.45 13.99 -3.11
N PRO A 84 -5.07 14.94 -2.23
CA PRO A 84 -4.26 16.08 -2.67
C PRO A 84 -2.91 15.68 -3.26
N PRO A 85 -2.06 14.87 -2.58
CA PRO A 85 -0.79 14.45 -3.18
C PRO A 85 -1.01 13.58 -4.42
N LEU A 86 -2.02 12.70 -4.44
CA LEU A 86 -2.34 11.88 -5.61
C LEU A 86 -2.62 12.75 -6.84
N LEU A 87 -3.48 13.75 -6.70
CA LEU A 87 -3.84 14.66 -7.79
C LEU A 87 -2.60 15.33 -8.38
N LEU A 88 -1.80 15.97 -7.54
CA LEU A 88 -0.60 16.69 -7.99
C LEU A 88 0.44 15.74 -8.60
N CYS A 89 0.78 14.66 -7.90
CA CYS A 89 1.81 13.72 -8.35
C CYS A 89 1.41 13.01 -9.65
N THR A 90 0.13 12.68 -9.84
CA THR A 90 -0.36 12.07 -11.08
C THR A 90 -0.18 13.02 -12.26
N PHE A 91 -0.53 14.30 -12.12
CA PHE A 91 -0.31 15.29 -13.20
C PHE A 91 1.17 15.57 -13.44
N ILE A 92 2.01 15.60 -12.40
CA ILE A 92 3.46 15.73 -12.56
C ILE A 92 4.01 14.52 -13.33
N THR A 93 3.63 13.30 -12.95
CA THR A 93 4.09 12.08 -13.64
C THR A 93 3.65 12.08 -15.10
N PHE A 94 2.40 12.42 -15.37
CA PHE A 94 1.88 12.54 -16.74
C PHE A 94 2.67 13.57 -17.57
N ALA A 95 2.87 14.77 -17.04
CA ALA A 95 3.59 15.83 -17.74
C ALA A 95 5.06 15.46 -17.98
N VAL A 96 5.74 14.91 -16.98
CA VAL A 96 7.14 14.48 -17.11
C VAL A 96 7.26 13.33 -18.12
N ALA A 97 6.34 12.35 -18.09
CA ALA A 97 6.33 11.27 -19.06
C ALA A 97 6.10 11.80 -20.49
N ALA A 98 5.13 12.69 -20.70
CA ALA A 98 4.89 13.32 -22.00
C ALA A 98 6.11 14.11 -22.55
N CYS A 99 6.93 14.67 -21.65
CA CYS A 99 8.14 15.42 -22.05
C CYS A 99 9.36 14.51 -22.28
N LEU A 100 9.54 13.48 -21.47
CA LEU A 100 10.76 12.67 -21.44
C LEU A 100 10.65 11.37 -22.23
N ASP A 101 9.47 10.79 -22.38
CA ASP A 101 9.27 9.49 -23.07
C ASP A 101 9.11 9.68 -24.57
N LYS A 102 10.16 10.16 -25.22
CA LYS A 102 10.17 10.41 -26.69
C LYS A 102 10.19 9.14 -27.53
N ASP A 103 10.58 8.02 -26.94
CA ASP A 103 10.74 6.73 -27.63
C ASP A 103 9.59 5.79 -27.30
N ASP A 104 8.51 6.28 -26.69
CA ASP A 104 7.33 5.51 -26.28
C ASP A 104 7.67 4.24 -25.46
N VAL A 105 8.64 4.35 -24.56
CA VAL A 105 9.07 3.24 -23.70
C VAL A 105 8.00 2.89 -22.67
N LEU A 106 7.29 3.91 -22.16
CA LEU A 106 6.21 3.80 -21.19
C LEU A 106 4.95 4.54 -21.68
N PRO A 107 4.35 4.17 -22.83
CA PRO A 107 3.28 4.94 -23.49
C PRO A 107 2.04 5.10 -22.62
N PHE A 108 1.82 4.16 -21.67
CA PHE A 108 0.71 4.23 -20.73
C PHE A 108 0.81 5.44 -19.77
N ALA A 109 2.03 5.95 -19.51
CA ALA A 109 2.27 6.98 -18.52
C ALA A 109 1.88 8.40 -19.00
N HIS A 110 1.71 8.59 -20.33
CA HIS A 110 1.28 9.85 -20.94
C HIS A 110 0.03 9.71 -21.83
N ASP A 111 -0.69 8.58 -21.74
CA ASP A 111 -2.01 8.44 -22.36
C ASP A 111 -3.09 9.08 -21.48
N PRO A 112 -3.82 10.14 -21.94
CA PRO A 112 -4.77 10.89 -21.11
C PRO A 112 -5.89 10.04 -20.52
N LYS A 113 -6.33 8.95 -21.20
CA LYS A 113 -7.38 8.07 -20.66
C LYS A 113 -6.98 7.43 -19.33
N ASN A 114 -5.67 7.20 -19.12
CA ASN A 114 -5.13 6.58 -17.93
C ASN A 114 -5.11 7.49 -16.69
N LEU A 115 -5.42 8.79 -16.87
CA LEU A 115 -5.72 9.69 -15.76
C LEU A 115 -6.96 9.22 -14.97
N LEU A 116 -7.94 8.63 -15.67
CA LEU A 116 -9.19 8.20 -15.03
C LEU A 116 -8.99 7.14 -13.94
N PRO A 117 -8.38 5.96 -14.19
CA PRO A 117 -8.08 5.02 -13.12
C PRO A 117 -7.14 5.60 -12.05
N SER A 118 -6.14 6.37 -12.48
CA SER A 118 -5.10 6.87 -11.58
C SER A 118 -5.62 7.90 -10.57
N LEU A 119 -6.56 8.77 -10.98
CA LEU A 119 -7.17 9.79 -10.10
C LEU A 119 -8.33 9.24 -9.28
N THR A 120 -9.06 8.25 -9.80
CA THR A 120 -10.18 7.63 -9.08
C THR A 120 -9.73 6.57 -8.09
N LEU A 121 -8.47 6.09 -8.19
CA LEU A 121 -7.96 4.92 -7.50
C LEU A 121 -8.81 3.65 -7.71
N ILE A 122 -9.51 3.58 -8.85
CA ILE A 122 -10.26 2.39 -9.27
C ILE A 122 -9.42 1.64 -10.31
N THR A 123 -9.29 0.34 -10.10
CA THR A 123 -8.42 -0.49 -10.97
C THR A 123 -8.72 -0.32 -12.47
N PRO A 124 -7.68 -0.22 -13.32
CA PRO A 124 -7.82 -0.19 -14.77
C PRO A 124 -8.68 -1.33 -15.32
N LYS A 125 -8.63 -2.52 -14.70
CA LYS A 125 -9.44 -3.69 -15.10
C LYS A 125 -10.94 -3.43 -14.99
N LEU A 126 -11.39 -2.71 -13.95
CA LEU A 126 -12.80 -2.38 -13.80
C LEU A 126 -13.24 -1.36 -14.86
N TRP A 127 -12.40 -0.35 -15.12
CA TRP A 127 -12.67 0.60 -16.20
C TRP A 127 -12.70 -0.07 -17.57
N ALA A 128 -11.76 -0.98 -17.86
CA ALA A 128 -11.75 -1.74 -19.09
C ALA A 128 -13.02 -2.59 -19.26
N ARG A 129 -13.51 -3.20 -18.18
CA ARG A 129 -14.76 -3.98 -18.21
C ARG A 129 -16.00 -3.11 -18.46
N LEU A 130 -16.05 -1.90 -17.91
CA LEU A 130 -17.19 -0.99 -18.06
C LEU A 130 -17.24 -0.30 -19.42
N THR A 131 -16.09 0.00 -20.01
CA THR A 131 -15.99 0.81 -21.23
C THR A 131 -15.56 0.03 -22.47
N HIS A 132 -15.10 -1.22 -22.30
CA HIS A 132 -14.48 -2.06 -23.34
C HIS A 132 -13.21 -1.46 -23.97
N LEU A 133 -12.56 -0.49 -23.29
CA LEU A 133 -11.30 0.13 -23.69
C LEU A 133 -10.15 -0.34 -22.78
N PRO A 134 -8.92 -0.50 -23.30
CA PRO A 134 -7.78 -0.82 -22.45
C PRO A 134 -7.36 0.39 -21.64
N PHE A 135 -7.25 0.20 -20.31
CA PHE A 135 -6.73 1.19 -19.35
C PHE A 135 -5.53 0.64 -18.62
N PHE A 136 -4.65 1.55 -18.18
CA PHE A 136 -3.49 1.26 -17.35
C PHE A 136 -3.41 2.28 -16.22
N TRP A 137 -2.57 2.03 -15.22
CA TRP A 137 -2.15 3.06 -14.29
C TRP A 137 -1.13 3.98 -14.98
N ILE A 138 -1.18 5.29 -14.73
CA ILE A 138 -0.12 6.22 -15.17
C ILE A 138 1.22 5.86 -14.52
N ASN A 139 1.18 5.41 -13.26
CA ASN A 139 2.33 4.88 -12.56
C ASN A 139 2.01 3.46 -12.07
N GLY A 140 2.87 2.51 -12.40
CA GLY A 140 2.65 1.09 -12.08
C GLY A 140 2.42 0.84 -10.60
N SER A 141 3.11 1.59 -9.72
CA SER A 141 2.99 1.43 -8.26
C SER A 141 1.59 1.74 -7.70
N TYR A 142 0.69 2.40 -8.45
CA TYR A 142 -0.65 2.78 -7.96
C TYR A 142 -1.58 1.58 -7.68
N TRP A 143 -1.27 0.40 -8.16
CA TRP A 143 -2.07 -0.80 -7.86
C TRP A 143 -2.26 -1.02 -6.35
N SER A 144 -1.25 -0.74 -5.55
CA SER A 144 -1.29 -0.94 -4.10
C SER A 144 -2.24 0.03 -3.39
N LEU A 145 -2.48 1.21 -3.97
CA LEU A 145 -3.43 2.20 -3.45
C LEU A 145 -4.88 1.72 -3.61
N TRP A 146 -5.17 0.97 -4.68
CA TRP A 146 -6.47 0.33 -4.86
C TRP A 146 -6.72 -0.70 -3.75
N ASP A 147 -5.72 -1.49 -3.37
CA ASP A 147 -5.81 -2.43 -2.26
C ASP A 147 -6.03 -1.69 -0.93
N GLU A 148 -5.34 -0.58 -0.74
CA GLU A 148 -5.49 0.24 0.46
C GLU A 148 -6.90 0.85 0.58
N VAL A 149 -7.48 1.33 -0.52
CA VAL A 149 -8.87 1.84 -0.55
C VAL A 149 -9.88 0.74 -0.25
N GLN A 150 -9.72 -0.45 -0.82
CA GLN A 150 -10.56 -1.61 -0.52
C GLN A 150 -10.45 -2.00 0.97
N PHE A 151 -9.23 -2.02 1.50
CA PHE A 151 -9.01 -2.29 2.92
C PHE A 151 -9.69 -1.24 3.81
N TYR A 152 -9.64 0.04 3.46
CA TYR A 152 -10.34 1.09 4.23
C TYR A 152 -11.84 0.86 4.27
N ALA A 153 -12.44 0.47 3.14
CA ALA A 153 -13.87 0.18 3.07
C ALA A 153 -14.23 -1.03 3.94
N LEU A 154 -13.47 -2.13 3.82
CA LEU A 154 -13.68 -3.34 4.62
C LEU A 154 -13.49 -3.07 6.11
N ALA A 155 -12.39 -2.41 6.50
CA ALA A 155 -12.09 -2.13 7.90
C ALA A 155 -13.13 -1.21 8.55
N ALA A 156 -13.58 -0.16 7.82
CA ALA A 156 -14.65 0.71 8.30
C ALA A 156 -15.97 -0.05 8.45
N LEU A 157 -16.36 -0.87 7.47
CA LEU A 157 -17.55 -1.71 7.56
C LEU A 157 -17.51 -2.60 8.81
N LEU A 158 -16.43 -3.38 8.99
CA LEU A 158 -16.31 -4.31 10.10
C LEU A 158 -16.24 -3.62 11.47
N TYR A 159 -15.62 -2.44 11.52
CA TYR A 159 -15.50 -1.70 12.77
C TYR A 159 -16.83 -1.04 13.18
N PHE A 160 -17.48 -0.30 12.29
CA PHE A 160 -18.69 0.46 12.63
C PHE A 160 -19.94 -0.42 12.77
N THR A 161 -19.96 -1.62 12.18
CA THR A 161 -21.02 -2.61 12.39
C THR A 161 -20.79 -3.50 13.59
N GLY A 162 -19.55 -3.70 14.05
CA GLY A 162 -19.21 -4.65 15.10
C GLY A 162 -17.99 -4.30 15.92
N LYS A 163 -17.93 -3.10 16.48
CA LYS A 163 -16.77 -2.53 17.18
C LYS A 163 -16.13 -3.48 18.22
N LYS A 164 -16.93 -4.12 19.06
CA LYS A 164 -16.46 -5.05 20.10
C LYS A 164 -15.74 -6.27 19.54
N ASN A 165 -16.15 -6.71 18.35
CA ASN A 165 -15.67 -7.93 17.68
C ASN A 165 -14.75 -7.61 16.49
N PHE A 166 -14.26 -6.37 16.35
CA PHE A 166 -13.53 -5.93 15.17
C PHE A 166 -12.37 -6.85 14.80
N LEU A 167 -11.48 -7.18 15.77
CA LEU A 167 -10.36 -8.09 15.52
C LEU A 167 -10.85 -9.47 15.02
N ARG A 168 -11.87 -10.06 15.66
CA ARG A 168 -12.44 -11.33 15.24
C ARG A 168 -12.95 -11.25 13.81
N ASN A 169 -13.76 -10.24 13.53
CA ASN A 169 -14.39 -10.08 12.21
C ASN A 169 -13.32 -9.84 11.14
N MET A 170 -12.23 -9.11 11.46
CA MET A 170 -11.11 -8.91 10.56
C MET A 170 -10.36 -10.21 10.26
N LEU A 171 -10.08 -11.06 11.28
CA LEU A 171 -9.45 -12.36 11.08
C LEU A 171 -10.31 -13.27 10.22
N LEU A 172 -11.62 -13.34 10.49
CA LEU A 172 -12.57 -14.14 9.70
C LEU A 172 -12.67 -13.64 8.26
N ALA A 173 -12.75 -12.34 8.04
CA ALA A 173 -12.76 -11.74 6.70
C ALA A 173 -11.47 -12.03 5.95
N ALA A 174 -10.31 -11.92 6.61
CA ALA A 174 -9.02 -12.24 6.00
C ALA A 174 -8.94 -13.72 5.58
N LEU A 175 -9.39 -14.64 6.43
CA LEU A 175 -9.46 -16.06 6.09
C LEU A 175 -10.43 -16.34 4.94
N ALA A 176 -11.62 -15.74 4.96
CA ALA A 176 -12.63 -15.90 3.89
C ALA A 176 -12.11 -15.39 2.54
N LEU A 177 -11.50 -14.19 2.51
CA LEU A 177 -10.92 -13.63 1.29
C LEU A 177 -9.74 -14.48 0.79
N THR A 178 -8.94 -15.02 1.69
CA THR A 178 -7.84 -15.93 1.33
C THR A 178 -8.37 -17.22 0.71
N LEU A 179 -9.47 -17.77 1.23
CA LEU A 179 -10.13 -18.95 0.63
C LEU A 179 -10.68 -18.63 -0.77
N LEU A 180 -11.25 -17.43 -0.97
CA LEU A 180 -11.71 -16.98 -2.29
C LEU A 180 -10.55 -16.86 -3.29
N LYS A 181 -9.33 -16.53 -2.84
CA LYS A 181 -8.12 -16.57 -3.67
C LYS A 181 -7.73 -18.01 -4.01
N PHE A 182 -7.55 -18.85 -2.99
CA PHE A 182 -6.96 -20.18 -3.19
C PHE A 182 -7.90 -21.18 -3.92
N LEU A 183 -9.21 -21.06 -3.75
CA LEU A 183 -10.16 -22.01 -4.30
C LEU A 183 -10.08 -22.09 -5.84
N PRO A 184 -10.20 -20.99 -6.61
CA PRO A 184 -10.10 -21.06 -8.06
C PRO A 184 -8.68 -21.43 -8.52
N ASP A 185 -7.64 -20.89 -7.90
CA ASP A 185 -6.25 -21.20 -8.25
C ASP A 185 -5.96 -22.71 -8.12
N HIS A 186 -6.35 -23.30 -6.99
CA HIS A 186 -6.10 -24.71 -6.70
C HIS A 186 -6.93 -25.65 -7.56
N LEU A 187 -8.18 -25.32 -7.82
CA LEU A 187 -9.05 -26.16 -8.67
C LEU A 187 -8.66 -26.08 -10.13
N LEU A 188 -8.32 -24.91 -10.65
CA LEU A 188 -7.92 -24.73 -12.05
C LEU A 188 -6.50 -25.26 -12.32
N ALA A 189 -5.60 -25.25 -11.34
CA ALA A 189 -4.27 -25.84 -11.47
C ALA A 189 -4.26 -27.38 -11.55
N SER A 190 -5.39 -28.05 -11.23
CA SER A 190 -5.47 -29.51 -11.26
C SER A 190 -6.43 -30.01 -12.35
N PRO A 191 -5.92 -30.34 -13.57
CA PRO A 191 -6.74 -30.78 -14.71
C PRO A 191 -7.62 -32.00 -14.38
N TRP A 192 -7.17 -32.88 -13.49
CA TRP A 192 -7.90 -34.07 -13.06
C TRP A 192 -9.17 -33.75 -12.27
N ARG A 193 -9.13 -32.71 -11.42
CA ARG A 193 -10.28 -32.29 -10.64
C ARG A 193 -11.37 -31.62 -11.48
N LEU A 194 -10.95 -30.92 -12.55
CA LEU A 194 -11.87 -30.24 -13.45
C LEU A 194 -12.58 -31.18 -14.42
N ARG A 195 -11.94 -32.30 -14.80
CA ARG A 195 -12.57 -33.32 -15.66
C ARG A 195 -13.80 -33.98 -14.99
N SER A 196 -13.81 -34.07 -13.67
CA SER A 196 -14.93 -34.59 -12.91
C SER A 196 -16.07 -33.60 -12.65
N LEU A 197 -15.83 -32.29 -12.92
CA LEU A 197 -16.76 -31.19 -12.64
C LEU A 197 -16.81 -30.15 -13.77
N PRO A 198 -17.23 -30.54 -14.99
CA PRO A 198 -17.14 -29.68 -16.19
C PRO A 198 -17.92 -28.35 -16.08
N GLY A 199 -18.99 -28.31 -15.26
CA GLY A 199 -19.79 -27.11 -15.05
C GLY A 199 -19.13 -26.03 -14.17
N LEU A 200 -18.03 -26.35 -13.46
CA LEU A 200 -17.35 -25.41 -12.55
C LEU A 200 -16.28 -24.53 -13.20
N THR A 201 -15.87 -24.83 -14.44
CA THR A 201 -14.78 -24.09 -15.10
C THR A 201 -15.13 -22.61 -15.33
N THR A 202 -16.34 -22.33 -15.81
CA THR A 202 -16.81 -20.95 -16.08
C THR A 202 -16.94 -20.11 -14.81
N PRO A 203 -17.64 -20.59 -13.75
CA PRO A 203 -17.70 -19.82 -12.50
C PRO A 203 -16.34 -19.61 -11.85
N LEU A 204 -15.41 -20.59 -11.91
CA LEU A 204 -14.06 -20.44 -11.35
C LEU A 204 -13.25 -19.39 -12.12
N LYS A 205 -13.34 -19.36 -13.45
CA LYS A 205 -12.72 -18.31 -14.26
C LYS A 205 -13.32 -16.93 -13.92
N GLY A 206 -14.62 -16.84 -13.76
CA GLY A 206 -15.31 -15.63 -13.29
C GLY A 206 -14.80 -15.16 -11.90
N MET A 207 -14.57 -16.10 -10.97
CA MET A 207 -13.96 -15.77 -9.68
C MET A 207 -12.53 -15.24 -9.80
N LEU A 208 -11.69 -15.82 -10.67
CA LEU A 208 -10.33 -15.29 -10.90
C LEU A 208 -10.37 -13.88 -11.48
N GLU A 209 -11.29 -13.62 -12.40
CA GLU A 209 -11.48 -12.28 -12.95
C GLU A 209 -11.91 -11.29 -11.86
N LEU A 210 -12.88 -11.66 -11.01
CA LEU A 210 -13.29 -10.86 -9.86
C LEU A 210 -12.15 -10.64 -8.87
N ASN A 211 -11.38 -11.67 -8.54
CA ASN A 211 -10.20 -11.55 -7.68
C ASN A 211 -9.16 -10.58 -8.28
N SER A 212 -9.02 -10.55 -9.60
CA SER A 212 -8.12 -9.62 -10.26
C SER A 212 -8.59 -8.17 -10.24
N ILE A 213 -9.89 -7.93 -10.10
CA ILE A 213 -10.51 -6.60 -9.89
C ILE A 213 -10.43 -6.23 -8.40
N PHE A 214 -10.90 -7.15 -7.53
CA PHE A 214 -10.86 -6.98 -6.07
C PHE A 214 -9.56 -7.56 -5.51
N HIS A 215 -8.44 -6.89 -5.84
CA HIS A 215 -7.09 -7.37 -5.58
C HIS A 215 -6.75 -7.54 -4.08
N LEU A 216 -7.53 -6.95 -3.17
CA LEU A 216 -7.37 -7.10 -1.72
C LEU A 216 -7.27 -8.57 -1.25
N VAL A 217 -7.86 -9.53 -1.98
CA VAL A 217 -7.76 -10.97 -1.66
C VAL A 217 -6.30 -11.47 -1.63
N TYR A 218 -5.38 -10.79 -2.31
CA TYR A 218 -3.95 -11.13 -2.34
C TYR A 218 -3.15 -10.47 -1.21
N THR A 219 -3.64 -9.38 -0.65
CA THR A 219 -2.87 -8.52 0.27
C THR A 219 -3.48 -8.41 1.67
N ILE A 220 -4.72 -8.87 1.86
CA ILE A 220 -5.48 -8.73 3.11
C ILE A 220 -4.75 -9.28 4.34
N LEU A 221 -3.96 -10.35 4.18
CA LEU A 221 -3.24 -10.98 5.29
C LEU A 221 -2.21 -10.02 5.90
N TRP A 222 -1.54 -9.20 5.09
CA TRP A 222 -0.59 -8.19 5.55
C TRP A 222 -1.27 -7.06 6.33
N PHE A 223 -2.40 -6.57 5.83
CA PHE A 223 -3.22 -5.58 6.55
C PHE A 223 -3.75 -6.15 7.87
N CYS A 224 -4.21 -7.40 7.85
CA CYS A 224 -4.71 -8.08 9.04
C CYS A 224 -3.60 -8.24 10.09
N LEU A 225 -2.37 -8.59 9.68
CA LEU A 225 -1.21 -8.65 10.54
C LEU A 225 -0.96 -7.31 11.24
N GLY A 226 -1.08 -6.20 10.52
CA GLY A 226 -1.01 -4.85 11.10
C GLY A 226 -2.09 -4.56 12.15
N THR A 227 -3.33 -4.99 11.88
CA THR A 227 -4.45 -4.88 12.85
C THR A 227 -4.16 -5.68 14.13
N VAL A 228 -3.60 -6.88 14.00
CA VAL A 228 -3.18 -7.70 15.13
C VAL A 228 -2.09 -7.00 15.95
N PHE A 229 -1.06 -6.46 15.31
CA PHE A 229 0.00 -5.72 16.00
C PHE A 229 -0.53 -4.50 16.74
N TYR A 230 -1.49 -3.78 16.18
CA TYR A 230 -2.15 -2.70 16.88
C TYR A 230 -2.86 -3.17 18.16
N ARG A 231 -3.59 -4.28 18.11
CA ARG A 231 -4.26 -4.84 19.29
C ARG A 231 -3.26 -5.29 20.36
N LEU A 232 -2.15 -5.91 19.95
CA LEU A 232 -1.06 -6.26 20.87
C LEU A 232 -0.42 -5.02 21.49
N TYR A 233 -0.19 -3.97 20.71
CA TYR A 233 0.31 -2.69 21.19
C TYR A 233 -0.62 -2.05 22.24
N CYS A 234 -1.94 -2.25 22.12
CA CYS A 234 -2.94 -1.82 23.09
C CYS A 234 -3.08 -2.74 24.31
N GLY A 235 -2.23 -3.76 24.45
CA GLY A 235 -2.22 -4.65 25.61
C GLY A 235 -3.14 -5.87 25.50
N PHE A 236 -3.55 -6.25 24.28
CA PHE A 236 -4.34 -7.45 24.06
C PHE A 236 -3.58 -8.71 24.51
N ARG A 237 -4.26 -9.63 25.23
CA ARG A 237 -3.67 -10.85 25.79
C ARG A 237 -4.19 -12.09 25.06
N TRP A 238 -3.30 -12.75 24.34
CA TRP A 238 -3.60 -13.97 23.59
C TRP A 238 -4.16 -15.12 24.45
N LYS A 239 -3.64 -15.27 25.66
CA LYS A 239 -4.04 -16.37 26.57
C LYS A 239 -5.53 -16.39 26.88
N GLU A 240 -6.19 -15.23 26.80
CA GLU A 240 -7.63 -15.09 27.07
C GLU A 240 -8.50 -15.45 25.85
N HIS A 241 -7.87 -15.64 24.67
CA HIS A 241 -8.59 -15.86 23.41
C HIS A 241 -7.90 -16.92 22.52
N PRO A 242 -7.94 -18.21 22.89
CA PRO A 242 -7.18 -19.26 22.20
C PRO A 242 -7.54 -19.43 20.71
N TRP A 243 -8.80 -19.23 20.34
CA TRP A 243 -9.24 -19.33 18.96
C TRP A 243 -8.69 -18.17 18.08
N LEU A 244 -8.52 -16.96 18.63
CA LEU A 244 -7.85 -15.85 17.93
C LEU A 244 -6.37 -16.17 17.72
N THR A 245 -5.74 -16.80 18.71
CA THR A 245 -4.36 -17.27 18.58
C THR A 245 -4.23 -18.29 17.45
N ALA A 246 -5.12 -19.28 17.41
CA ALA A 246 -5.14 -20.27 16.33
C ALA A 246 -5.34 -19.63 14.94
N SER A 247 -6.29 -18.69 14.83
CA SER A 247 -6.53 -17.96 13.58
C SER A 247 -5.31 -17.13 13.16
N PHE A 248 -4.62 -16.51 14.10
CA PHE A 248 -3.40 -15.75 13.81
C PHE A 248 -2.25 -16.66 13.34
N LEU A 249 -2.04 -17.79 13.99
CA LEU A 249 -1.05 -18.78 13.56
C LEU A 249 -1.36 -19.33 12.17
N LEU A 250 -2.65 -19.57 11.88
CA LEU A 250 -3.09 -19.96 10.54
C LEU A 250 -2.75 -18.88 9.49
N ILE A 251 -3.01 -17.60 9.79
CA ILE A 251 -2.64 -16.49 8.91
C ILE A 251 -1.14 -16.45 8.65
N LEU A 252 -0.31 -16.61 9.69
CA LEU A 252 1.14 -16.69 9.52
C LEU A 252 1.55 -17.87 8.65
N GLY A 253 0.95 -19.04 8.86
CA GLY A 253 1.18 -20.22 8.03
C GLY A 253 0.80 -20.01 6.56
N LEU A 254 -0.32 -19.32 6.30
CA LEU A 254 -0.76 -18.97 4.94
C LEU A 254 0.18 -17.96 4.28
N LEU A 255 0.67 -16.96 5.01
CA LEU A 255 1.68 -16.01 4.51
C LEU A 255 2.99 -16.70 4.15
N CYS A 256 3.41 -17.69 4.93
CA CYS A 256 4.65 -18.44 4.68
C CYS A 256 4.53 -19.44 3.51
N ARG A 257 3.31 -19.85 3.14
CA ARG A 257 3.05 -20.93 2.17
C ARG A 257 2.92 -20.44 0.72
N ASP A 258 3.06 -19.15 0.43
CA ASP A 258 2.86 -18.67 -0.93
C ASP A 258 3.80 -19.40 -1.91
N PRO A 259 3.26 -20.13 -2.91
CA PRO A 259 4.02 -20.97 -3.83
C PRO A 259 4.99 -20.20 -4.75
N LEU A 260 4.83 -18.88 -4.86
CA LEU A 260 5.70 -18.03 -5.67
C LEU A 260 6.97 -17.56 -4.96
N GLY A 261 7.13 -17.84 -3.65
CA GLY A 261 8.24 -17.27 -2.92
C GLY A 261 8.84 -18.11 -1.80
N GLN A 262 9.93 -18.79 -2.07
CA GLN A 262 10.84 -19.32 -1.03
C GLN A 262 11.32 -18.26 -0.03
N ARG A 263 10.92 -16.99 -0.20
CA ARG A 263 11.44 -15.83 0.55
C ARG A 263 10.38 -15.11 1.38
N GLN A 264 9.09 -15.45 1.27
CA GLN A 264 8.04 -14.76 2.05
C GLN A 264 8.16 -15.03 3.55
N TRP A 265 8.61 -16.21 3.97
CA TRP A 265 8.89 -16.48 5.38
C TRP A 265 9.93 -15.50 5.98
N ALA A 266 10.94 -15.08 5.22
CA ALA A 266 11.92 -14.11 5.68
C ALA A 266 11.29 -12.73 5.88
N MET A 267 10.37 -12.31 4.99
CA MET A 267 9.60 -11.09 5.16
C MET A 267 8.67 -11.17 6.37
N VAL A 268 7.99 -12.29 6.56
CA VAL A 268 7.14 -12.52 7.75
C VAL A 268 7.96 -12.40 9.02
N LEU A 269 9.13 -13.07 9.09
CA LEU A 269 10.03 -12.97 10.22
C LEU A 269 10.54 -11.55 10.46
N PHE A 270 10.92 -10.85 9.39
CA PHE A 270 11.35 -9.44 9.48
C PHE A 270 10.26 -8.56 10.07
N VAL A 271 9.01 -8.68 9.61
CA VAL A 271 7.87 -7.91 10.13
C VAL A 271 7.56 -8.28 11.57
N LEU A 272 7.56 -9.58 11.91
CA LEU A 272 7.36 -10.05 13.29
C LEU A 272 8.42 -9.48 14.24
N LEU A 273 9.70 -9.49 13.82
CA LEU A 273 10.80 -8.92 14.58
C LEU A 273 10.60 -7.40 14.77
N LEU A 274 10.36 -6.68 13.68
CA LEU A 274 10.25 -5.22 13.67
C LEU A 274 9.11 -4.75 14.58
N PHE A 275 7.91 -5.32 14.42
CA PHE A 275 6.75 -4.96 15.23
C PHE A 275 6.81 -5.57 16.64
N GLY A 276 7.41 -6.74 16.80
CA GLY A 276 7.69 -7.31 18.12
C GLY A 276 8.62 -6.42 18.94
N LEU A 277 9.70 -5.92 18.34
CA LEU A 277 10.58 -4.94 18.99
C LEU A 277 9.85 -3.62 19.29
N LEU A 278 9.02 -3.12 18.37
CA LEU A 278 8.21 -1.92 18.59
C LEU A 278 7.33 -2.06 19.85
N ILE A 279 6.71 -3.22 20.03
CA ILE A 279 5.75 -3.48 21.10
C ILE A 279 6.45 -3.76 22.44
N TYR A 280 7.46 -4.62 22.43
CA TYR A 280 8.04 -5.16 23.67
C TYR A 280 9.42 -4.60 24.04
N LYS A 281 10.21 -4.13 23.07
CA LYS A 281 11.60 -3.71 23.26
C LYS A 281 11.93 -2.43 22.46
N ARG A 282 11.04 -1.44 22.47
CA ARG A 282 11.15 -0.21 21.65
C ARG A 282 12.54 0.46 21.69
N LYS A 283 13.23 0.38 22.84
CA LYS A 283 14.59 0.95 22.99
C LYS A 283 15.60 0.38 21.99
N TRP A 284 15.42 -0.87 21.54
CA TRP A 284 16.32 -1.52 20.58
C TRP A 284 16.16 -0.94 19.18
N LEU A 285 15.09 -0.22 18.92
CA LEU A 285 14.84 0.48 17.65
C LEU A 285 15.25 1.95 17.69
N SER A 286 15.94 2.42 18.74
CA SER A 286 16.34 3.83 18.88
C SER A 286 17.21 4.34 17.71
N PHE A 287 17.99 3.47 17.08
CA PHE A 287 18.79 3.79 15.89
C PHE A 287 17.93 4.13 14.65
N LEU A 288 16.69 3.68 14.60
CA LEU A 288 15.71 4.06 13.57
C LEU A 288 14.93 5.32 13.95
N ASP A 289 14.91 5.70 15.23
CA ASP A 289 14.10 6.81 15.74
C ASP A 289 14.83 8.16 15.56
N ILE A 290 15.36 8.42 14.35
CA ILE A 290 16.06 9.65 14.02
C ILE A 290 15.17 10.60 13.22
N PRO A 291 15.34 11.93 13.37
CA PRO A 291 14.49 12.93 12.73
C PRO A 291 14.43 12.80 11.20
N LEU A 292 15.54 12.44 10.57
CA LEU A 292 15.62 12.24 9.11
C LEU A 292 14.69 11.11 8.64
N PHE A 293 14.74 9.94 9.28
CA PHE A 293 13.91 8.79 8.89
C PHE A 293 12.44 9.08 9.10
N ARG A 294 12.09 9.70 10.24
CA ARG A 294 10.71 10.16 10.50
C ARG A 294 10.24 11.14 9.42
N ARG A 295 11.11 12.08 9.02
CA ARG A 295 10.76 13.07 8.00
C ARG A 295 10.51 12.43 6.64
N ILE A 296 11.38 11.53 6.18
CA ILE A 296 11.20 10.77 4.95
C ILE A 296 9.91 9.93 5.02
N GLY A 297 9.62 9.31 6.15
CA GLY A 297 8.39 8.54 6.34
C GLY A 297 7.12 9.39 6.23
N ILE A 298 7.13 10.63 6.69
CA ILE A 298 5.99 11.55 6.56
C ILE A 298 5.70 11.87 5.09
N ILE A 299 6.73 12.09 4.28
CA ILE A 299 6.63 12.44 2.85
C ILE A 299 6.66 11.21 1.93
N SER A 300 6.77 10.00 2.48
CA SER A 300 6.92 8.75 1.73
C SER A 300 5.81 8.51 0.72
N TYR A 301 4.60 9.02 0.98
CA TYR A 301 3.47 8.86 0.07
C TYR A 301 3.72 9.58 -1.27
N SER A 302 4.19 10.82 -1.25
CA SER A 302 4.51 11.56 -2.47
C SER A 302 5.73 11.00 -3.18
N ILE A 303 6.75 10.52 -2.44
CA ILE A 303 7.86 9.79 -3.03
C ILE A 303 7.33 8.56 -3.78
N TYR A 304 6.46 7.78 -3.14
CA TYR A 304 5.86 6.57 -3.71
C TYR A 304 5.06 6.85 -4.98
N LEU A 305 4.35 7.96 -5.05
CA LEU A 305 3.55 8.35 -6.21
C LEU A 305 4.40 8.78 -7.42
N LEU A 306 5.63 9.24 -7.22
CA LEU A 306 6.46 9.84 -8.26
C LEU A 306 7.58 8.92 -8.75
N HIS A 307 8.13 8.06 -7.89
CA HIS A 307 9.45 7.47 -8.07
C HIS A 307 9.57 6.54 -9.29
N GLU A 308 8.56 5.70 -9.56
CA GLU A 308 8.71 4.60 -10.52
C GLU A 308 8.86 5.13 -11.94
N VAL A 309 7.83 5.72 -12.54
CA VAL A 309 7.84 6.17 -13.93
C VAL A 309 8.87 7.27 -14.16
N ILE A 310 8.85 8.32 -13.33
CA ILE A 310 9.80 9.43 -13.48
C ILE A 310 11.23 8.94 -13.26
N GLY A 311 11.46 8.10 -12.25
CA GLY A 311 12.78 7.56 -11.95
C GLY A 311 13.34 6.71 -13.08
N VAL A 312 12.52 5.82 -13.64
CA VAL A 312 12.91 4.95 -14.76
C VAL A 312 13.22 5.79 -16.00
N LEU A 313 12.41 6.78 -16.35
CA LEU A 313 12.67 7.66 -17.49
C LEU A 313 13.96 8.47 -17.29
N LEU A 314 14.21 8.98 -16.08
CA LEU A 314 15.48 9.66 -15.78
C LEU A 314 16.68 8.71 -15.86
N LEU A 315 16.54 7.46 -15.39
CA LEU A 315 17.60 6.46 -15.50
C LEU A 315 17.91 6.11 -16.98
N ILE A 316 16.88 6.00 -17.83
CA ILE A 316 17.06 5.78 -19.26
C ILE A 316 17.77 6.97 -19.93
N ARG A 317 17.32 8.20 -19.63
CA ARG A 317 17.86 9.43 -20.27
C ARG A 317 19.27 9.80 -19.81
N LEU A 318 19.56 9.61 -18.52
CA LEU A 318 20.85 9.97 -17.94
C LEU A 318 21.84 8.79 -17.89
N GLY A 319 21.34 7.55 -17.99
CA GLY A 319 22.17 6.34 -17.94
C GLY A 319 23.37 6.33 -18.88
N PRO A 320 23.27 6.79 -20.14
CA PRO A 320 24.41 6.86 -21.05
C PRO A 320 25.60 7.70 -20.51
N VAL A 321 25.35 8.69 -19.67
CA VAL A 321 26.39 9.53 -19.05
C VAL A 321 27.03 8.84 -17.84
N PHE A 322 26.26 8.12 -17.05
CA PHE A 322 26.71 7.52 -15.78
C PHE A 322 27.14 6.03 -15.91
N GLY A 323 26.80 5.39 -17.02
CA GLY A 323 27.07 3.96 -17.24
C GLY A 323 26.41 3.08 -16.19
N SER A 324 27.12 2.04 -15.74
CA SER A 324 26.70 1.08 -14.71
C SER A 324 26.91 1.55 -13.27
N SER A 325 27.26 2.81 -13.08
CA SER A 325 27.54 3.36 -11.74
C SER A 325 26.27 3.37 -10.86
N PRO A 326 26.34 2.93 -9.60
CA PRO A 326 25.23 3.05 -8.65
C PRO A 326 24.97 4.50 -8.21
N LEU A 327 25.83 5.43 -8.62
CA LEU A 327 25.73 6.84 -8.25
C LEU A 327 24.42 7.46 -8.74
N LEU A 328 24.01 7.19 -9.99
CA LEU A 328 22.78 7.76 -10.55
C LEU A 328 21.52 7.30 -9.80
N PRO A 329 21.27 5.99 -9.57
CA PRO A 329 20.15 5.56 -8.73
C PRO A 329 20.16 6.20 -7.33
N LEU A 330 21.33 6.31 -6.70
CA LEU A 330 21.47 6.96 -5.39
C LEU A 330 21.13 8.46 -5.44
N MET A 331 21.62 9.18 -6.45
CA MET A 331 21.28 10.58 -6.66
C MET A 331 19.79 10.79 -6.87
N LEU A 332 19.11 9.88 -7.60
CA LEU A 332 17.68 9.95 -7.81
C LEU A 332 16.90 9.71 -6.50
N VAL A 333 17.34 8.78 -5.64
CA VAL A 333 16.72 8.62 -4.31
C VAL A 333 16.76 9.94 -3.54
N VAL A 334 17.92 10.61 -3.50
CA VAL A 334 18.05 11.92 -2.83
C VAL A 334 17.18 12.99 -3.52
N LEU A 335 17.18 13.03 -4.84
CA LEU A 335 16.36 13.98 -5.62
C LEU A 335 14.86 13.82 -5.28
N PHE A 336 14.33 12.59 -5.28
CA PHE A 336 12.92 12.34 -4.95
C PHE A 336 12.58 12.73 -3.51
N ILE A 337 13.48 12.49 -2.55
CA ILE A 337 13.30 12.91 -1.16
C ILE A 337 13.20 14.45 -1.08
N LEU A 338 14.13 15.16 -1.73
CA LEU A 338 14.14 16.63 -1.73
C LEU A 338 12.92 17.20 -2.46
N PHE A 339 12.55 16.62 -3.60
CA PHE A 339 11.40 17.05 -4.38
C PHE A 339 10.07 16.80 -3.63
N ALA A 340 9.89 15.63 -3.02
CA ALA A 340 8.73 15.35 -2.20
C ALA A 340 8.65 16.26 -0.96
N GLU A 341 9.78 16.60 -0.35
CA GLU A 341 9.85 17.57 0.75
C GLU A 341 9.38 18.96 0.30
N LEU A 342 9.80 19.40 -0.89
CA LEU A 342 9.34 20.66 -1.48
C LEU A 342 7.83 20.64 -1.71
N LEU A 343 7.30 19.59 -2.39
CA LEU A 343 5.86 19.43 -2.64
C LEU A 343 5.04 19.39 -1.34
N TYR A 344 5.55 18.72 -0.32
CA TYR A 344 4.90 18.69 0.98
C TYR A 344 4.77 20.08 1.59
N ARG A 345 5.82 20.90 1.53
CA ARG A 345 5.83 22.25 2.13
C ARG A 345 4.94 23.22 1.37
N ILE A 346 5.05 23.25 0.05
CA ILE A 346 4.36 24.26 -0.79
C ILE A 346 2.93 23.90 -1.14
N TYR A 347 2.57 22.61 -1.17
CA TYR A 347 1.26 22.17 -1.62
C TYR A 347 0.53 21.28 -0.60
N GLU A 348 1.10 20.11 -0.22
CA GLU A 348 0.35 19.13 0.56
C GLU A 348 -0.09 19.66 1.92
N LYS A 349 0.85 20.25 2.67
CA LYS A 349 0.58 20.78 4.01
C LYS A 349 -0.45 21.93 4.01
N PRO A 350 -0.35 22.95 3.12
CA PRO A 350 -1.37 24.00 2.97
C PRO A 350 -2.73 23.46 2.59
N VAL A 351 -2.80 22.62 1.53
CA VAL A 351 -4.07 22.07 1.02
C VAL A 351 -4.73 21.16 2.06
N THR A 352 -3.95 20.29 2.72
CA THR A 352 -4.45 19.45 3.82
C THR A 352 -5.05 20.29 4.96
N ARG A 353 -4.41 21.40 5.32
CA ARG A 353 -4.94 22.31 6.36
C ARG A 353 -6.24 22.98 5.91
N MET A 354 -6.30 23.41 4.67
CA MET A 354 -7.53 24.01 4.08
C MET A 354 -8.69 23.00 4.08
N LEU A 355 -8.45 21.80 3.54
CA LEU A 355 -9.48 20.74 3.49
C LEU A 355 -9.94 20.30 4.87
N LYS A 356 -9.06 20.20 5.86
CA LYS A 356 -9.45 19.93 7.25
C LYS A 356 -10.39 21.00 7.79
N LYS A 357 -10.11 22.27 7.55
CA LYS A 357 -11.02 23.37 7.94
C LYS A 357 -12.37 23.30 7.25
N MET A 358 -12.40 22.96 5.95
CA MET A 358 -13.64 22.89 5.18
C MET A 358 -14.50 21.66 5.51
N LEU A 359 -13.88 20.48 5.62
CA LEU A 359 -14.63 19.22 5.68
C LEU A 359 -14.90 18.71 7.10
N LEU A 360 -14.08 19.14 8.11
CA LEU A 360 -14.17 18.65 9.49
C LEU A 360 -14.77 19.67 10.48
N ARG A 361 -14.73 20.98 10.20
CA ARG A 361 -15.28 22.04 11.09
C ARG A 361 -16.81 22.20 11.07
N ARG A 362 -17.55 21.46 10.24
CA ARG A 362 -18.99 21.68 10.05
C ARG A 362 -19.90 21.06 11.12
N ASN A 363 -19.37 20.33 12.11
CA ASN A 363 -20.20 19.69 13.14
C ASN A 363 -20.45 20.57 14.36
N ASP A 364 -19.69 21.66 14.58
CA ASP A 364 -19.88 22.53 15.75
C ASP A 364 -20.99 23.58 15.53
N ALA A 365 -21.45 23.80 14.29
CA ALA A 365 -22.46 24.81 13.96
C ALA A 365 -23.91 24.31 14.07
N ILE A 366 -24.14 23.00 14.24
CA ILE A 366 -25.51 22.43 14.32
C ILE A 366 -25.96 22.24 15.78
N SER A 367 -25.04 22.33 16.75
CA SER A 367 -25.37 22.18 18.17
C SER A 367 -25.80 23.47 18.90
N THR A 368 -25.94 24.59 18.17
CA THR A 368 -26.40 25.87 18.73
C THR A 368 -27.74 26.31 18.14
N VAL A 369 -28.72 25.41 18.03
CA VAL A 369 -30.14 25.82 17.92
C VAL A 369 -30.67 25.83 19.37
N PRO A 370 -31.01 26.98 19.95
CA PRO A 370 -31.68 27.03 21.22
C PRO A 370 -33.05 26.38 21.04
N SER A 371 -33.33 25.34 21.82
CA SER A 371 -34.70 24.85 22.02
C SER A 371 -35.49 25.95 22.68
N GLY A 372 -36.26 26.71 21.85
CA GLY A 372 -37.32 27.55 22.33
C GLY A 372 -38.60 26.73 22.54
#